data_728bc061c83571d93db74bb6d6749a50
#
_entry.id   728bc061c83571d93db74bb6d6749a50
#
_cell.length_a   1.000
_cell.length_b   1.000
_cell.length_c   1.000
_cell.angle_alpha   90.00
_cell.angle_beta   90.00
_cell.angle_gamma   90.00
#
_symmetry.space_group_name_H-M   'P 1'
#
loop_
_entity.id
_entity.type
_entity.pdbx_description
1 polymer ?
#
loop_
_entity_poly.entity_id
_entity_poly.type
_entity_poly.pdbx_seq_one_letter_code
_entity_poly.pdbx_strand_id
1 'polypeptide(L)'
;RDSSTSRGLGDVYKRQEADLYKNASYIITPCGAPEDKIEILANLARKIGFGTVKITTPEEHDRMIAFTSQLPHVLACSYVMSPCCPNHKGFSAGSYRDVSRVANINSQLWSELFLENREPLITELDILIDNITKIKDAIKAEDRETLAELLEQGHKVKTALGE
;
A
#
# COMPACT_ATOMS: atom_id res chain seq x y z
N ARG A 1 23.53 16.66 6.16
CA ARG A 1 23.77 15.29 6.66
C ARG A 1 22.92 15.10 7.92
N ASP A 2 21.66 14.80 7.72
CA ASP A 2 20.83 14.34 8.84
C ASP A 2 20.94 12.83 8.90
N SER A 3 21.61 12.36 9.95
CA SER A 3 21.75 10.95 10.20
C SER A 3 20.38 10.36 10.56
N SER A 4 20.07 9.26 9.92
CA SER A 4 18.82 8.50 10.04
C SER A 4 18.57 7.87 11.42
N THR A 5 19.30 8.26 12.46
CA THR A 5 19.23 7.71 13.82
C THR A 5 18.32 8.47 14.77
N SER A 6 17.65 9.54 14.33
CA SER A 6 16.77 10.32 15.17
C SER A 6 15.31 10.28 14.68
N ARG A 7 14.75 9.09 14.49
CA ARG A 7 13.29 8.92 14.55
C ARG A 7 12.81 8.76 15.98
N GLY A 8 13.46 9.49 16.89
CA GLY A 8 13.07 9.63 18.27
C GLY A 8 12.07 10.78 18.43
N LEU A 9 11.91 11.22 19.67
CA LEU A 9 11.00 12.29 20.12
C LEU A 9 10.95 13.55 19.22
N GLY A 10 12.01 13.85 18.46
CA GLY A 10 12.05 14.98 17.54
C GLY A 10 11.06 14.89 16.36
N ASP A 11 10.80 13.70 15.84
CA ASP A 11 9.80 13.50 14.79
C ASP A 11 8.38 13.56 15.35
N VAL A 12 8.18 13.16 16.59
CA VAL A 12 6.90 13.28 17.30
C VAL A 12 6.54 14.75 17.50
N TYR A 13 7.51 15.58 17.90
CA TYR A 13 7.29 17.02 18.08
C TYR A 13 7.08 17.79 16.77
N LYS A 14 7.69 17.36 15.65
CA LYS A 14 7.50 17.98 14.34
C LYS A 14 6.15 17.65 13.69
N ARG A 15 5.44 16.64 14.18
CA ARG A 15 4.15 16.17 13.65
C ARG A 15 2.97 16.48 14.55
N GLN A 16 3.09 17.43 15.46
CA GLN A 16 1.96 17.93 16.25
C GLN A 16 1.14 18.90 15.39
N GLU A 17 0.45 18.35 14.39
CA GLU A 17 -0.50 19.09 13.57
C GLU A 17 -1.91 18.80 14.07
N ALA A 18 -2.70 19.84 14.27
CA ALA A 18 -4.08 19.70 14.78
C ALA A 18 -4.98 18.91 13.83
N ASP A 19 -4.60 18.79 12.56
CA ASP A 19 -5.31 18.09 11.50
C ASP A 19 -4.63 16.78 11.05
N LEU A 20 -3.79 16.20 11.90
CA LEU A 20 -3.05 14.95 11.63
C LEU A 20 -3.95 13.83 11.09
N TYR A 21 -5.19 13.74 11.58
CA TYR A 21 -6.14 12.69 11.21
C TYR A 21 -7.10 13.11 10.09
N LYS A 22 -7.00 14.34 9.62
CA LYS A 22 -7.83 14.83 8.51
C LYS A 22 -7.56 13.97 7.27
N ASN A 23 -8.64 13.49 6.66
CA ASN A 23 -8.60 12.56 5.51
C ASN A 23 -8.04 11.15 5.82
N ALA A 24 -7.63 10.85 7.06
CA ALA A 24 -7.28 9.51 7.45
C ALA A 24 -8.53 8.66 7.74
N SER A 25 -8.44 7.36 7.50
CA SER A 25 -9.47 6.39 7.85
C SER A 25 -9.18 5.75 9.20
N TYR A 26 -10.21 5.63 10.03
CA TYR A 26 -10.18 4.83 11.25
C TYR A 26 -10.95 3.54 11.01
N ILE A 27 -10.25 2.40 11.06
CA ILE A 27 -10.84 1.10 10.77
C ILE A 27 -11.13 0.39 12.09
N ILE A 28 -12.36 -0.12 12.23
CA ILE A 28 -12.81 -0.88 13.40
C ILE A 28 -13.17 -2.30 12.95
N THR A 29 -12.50 -3.29 13.54
CA THR A 29 -12.89 -4.70 13.43
C THR A 29 -13.50 -5.13 14.76
N PRO A 30 -14.84 -5.31 14.84
CA PRO A 30 -15.54 -5.46 16.12
C PRO A 30 -15.14 -6.68 16.93
N CYS A 31 -14.81 -7.81 16.29
CA CYS A 31 -14.38 -9.06 16.95
C CYS A 31 -15.34 -9.51 18.07
N GLY A 32 -16.65 -9.38 17.86
CA GLY A 32 -17.67 -9.73 18.83
C GLY A 32 -17.93 -8.69 19.93
N ALA A 33 -17.34 -7.50 19.84
CA ALA A 33 -17.63 -6.41 20.77
C ALA A 33 -19.08 -5.93 20.67
N PRO A 34 -19.72 -5.52 21.78
CA PRO A 34 -21.07 -4.95 21.78
C PRO A 34 -21.16 -3.68 20.94
N GLU A 35 -22.31 -3.49 20.28
CA GLU A 35 -22.55 -2.38 19.36
C GLU A 35 -22.36 -1.01 20.01
N ASP A 36 -22.78 -0.84 21.28
CA ASP A 36 -22.59 0.38 22.05
C ASP A 36 -21.10 0.76 22.20
N LYS A 37 -20.22 -0.21 22.33
CA LYS A 37 -18.77 0.02 22.42
C LYS A 37 -18.17 0.41 21.08
N ILE A 38 -18.63 -0.21 20.00
CA ILE A 38 -18.22 0.14 18.63
C ILE A 38 -18.64 1.58 18.33
N GLU A 39 -19.85 1.97 18.70
CA GLU A 39 -20.36 3.32 18.51
C GLU A 39 -19.55 4.37 19.31
N ILE A 40 -19.16 4.06 20.54
CA ILE A 40 -18.30 4.92 21.37
C ILE A 40 -16.95 5.16 20.66
N LEU A 41 -16.31 4.11 20.13
CA LEU A 41 -15.03 4.23 19.41
C LEU A 41 -15.21 5.01 18.11
N ALA A 42 -16.25 4.75 17.35
CA ALA A 42 -16.53 5.47 16.12
C ALA A 42 -16.76 6.98 16.38
N ASN A 43 -17.50 7.30 17.44
CA ASN A 43 -17.73 8.69 17.83
C ASN A 43 -16.44 9.36 18.34
N LEU A 44 -15.59 8.64 19.07
CA LEU A 44 -14.28 9.14 19.46
C LEU A 44 -13.42 9.45 18.24
N ALA A 45 -13.32 8.52 17.29
CA ALA A 45 -12.55 8.72 16.06
C ALA A 45 -13.00 9.98 15.29
N ARG A 46 -14.32 10.17 15.14
CA ARG A 46 -14.86 11.38 14.51
C ARG A 46 -14.51 12.67 15.28
N LYS A 47 -14.56 12.63 16.63
CA LYS A 47 -14.24 13.79 17.49
C LYS A 47 -12.76 14.17 17.43
N ILE A 48 -11.85 13.23 17.27
CA ILE A 48 -10.42 13.51 17.13
C ILE A 48 -10.00 13.83 15.68
N GLY A 49 -10.95 13.87 14.74
CA GLY A 49 -10.75 14.44 13.43
C GLY A 49 -10.48 13.45 12.29
N PHE A 50 -10.74 12.15 12.47
CA PHE A 50 -10.66 11.20 11.35
C PHE A 50 -11.70 11.54 10.27
N GLY A 51 -11.27 11.51 9.00
CA GLY A 51 -12.14 11.81 7.86
C GLY A 51 -13.17 10.71 7.59
N THR A 52 -12.83 9.45 7.87
CA THR A 52 -13.70 8.30 7.65
C THR A 52 -13.60 7.32 8.81
N VAL A 53 -14.73 6.72 9.21
CA VAL A 53 -14.77 5.58 10.12
C VAL A 53 -15.35 4.40 9.35
N LYS A 54 -14.54 3.36 9.16
CA LYS A 54 -14.93 2.11 8.47
C LYS A 54 -15.09 1.00 9.50
N ILE A 55 -16.27 0.40 9.57
CA ILE A 55 -16.50 -0.81 10.36
C ILE A 55 -16.46 -1.97 9.38
N THR A 56 -15.69 -3.01 9.68
CA THR A 56 -15.47 -4.15 8.79
C THR A 56 -15.15 -5.41 9.59
N THR A 57 -15.12 -6.57 8.93
CA THR A 57 -14.66 -7.81 9.57
C THR A 57 -13.13 -7.92 9.55
N PRO A 58 -12.52 -8.75 10.43
CA PRO A 58 -11.10 -9.01 10.37
C PRO A 58 -10.65 -9.53 9.01
N GLU A 59 -11.40 -10.44 8.40
CA GLU A 59 -11.08 -11.05 7.11
C GLU A 59 -11.07 -10.03 5.98
N GLU A 60 -12.04 -9.13 5.97
CA GLU A 60 -12.09 -8.03 4.97
C GLU A 60 -10.98 -7.03 5.22
N HIS A 61 -10.67 -6.69 6.49
CA HIS A 61 -9.54 -5.86 6.84
C HIS A 61 -8.25 -6.45 6.30
N ASP A 62 -7.96 -7.71 6.59
CA ASP A 62 -6.70 -8.37 6.24
C ASP A 62 -6.54 -8.47 4.72
N ARG A 63 -7.62 -8.77 3.99
CA ARG A 63 -7.64 -8.77 2.52
C ARG A 63 -7.33 -7.38 1.96
N MET A 64 -7.96 -6.34 2.50
CA MET A 64 -7.74 -4.97 2.02
C MET A 64 -6.35 -4.44 2.37
N ILE A 65 -5.81 -4.78 3.55
CA ILE A 65 -4.44 -4.41 3.95
C ILE A 65 -3.40 -5.14 3.09
N ALA A 66 -3.65 -6.40 2.72
CA ALA A 66 -2.80 -7.12 1.78
C ALA A 66 -2.66 -6.34 0.47
N PHE A 67 -3.77 -5.90 -0.12
CA PHE A 67 -3.79 -5.16 -1.38
C PHE A 67 -3.26 -3.72 -1.24
N THR A 68 -3.75 -2.95 -0.26
CA THR A 68 -3.50 -1.49 -0.22
C THR A 68 -2.17 -1.12 0.43
N SER A 69 -1.61 -2.00 1.27
CA SER A 69 -0.41 -1.73 2.06
C SER A 69 0.72 -2.73 1.78
N GLN A 70 0.48 -4.02 1.95
CA GLN A 70 1.54 -5.01 1.90
C GLN A 70 2.05 -5.27 0.49
N LEU A 71 1.16 -5.46 -0.47
CA LEU A 71 1.50 -5.68 -1.88
C LEU A 71 2.36 -4.56 -2.48
N PRO A 72 2.04 -3.26 -2.29
CA PRO A 72 2.90 -2.17 -2.73
C PRO A 72 4.33 -2.21 -2.15
N HIS A 73 4.50 -2.65 -0.91
CA HIS A 73 5.82 -2.80 -0.31
C HIS A 73 6.61 -3.96 -0.92
N VAL A 74 5.96 -5.11 -1.17
CA VAL A 74 6.61 -6.23 -1.88
C VAL A 74 7.01 -5.82 -3.28
N LEU A 75 6.11 -5.14 -4.03
CA LEU A 75 6.38 -4.63 -5.37
C LEU A 75 7.59 -3.68 -5.38
N ALA A 76 7.61 -2.71 -4.47
CA ALA A 76 8.70 -1.74 -4.39
C ALA A 76 10.03 -2.40 -4.04
N CYS A 77 10.05 -3.32 -3.06
CA CYS A 77 11.25 -4.07 -2.70
C CYS A 77 11.75 -4.91 -3.88
N SER A 78 10.86 -5.64 -4.55
CA SER A 78 11.22 -6.44 -5.72
C SER A 78 11.76 -5.58 -6.87
N TYR A 79 11.17 -4.42 -7.10
CA TYR A 79 11.57 -3.47 -8.13
C TYR A 79 13.00 -2.97 -7.92
N VAL A 80 13.35 -2.56 -6.69
CA VAL A 80 14.70 -2.02 -6.40
C VAL A 80 15.78 -3.10 -6.31
N MET A 81 15.41 -4.38 -6.24
CA MET A 81 16.36 -5.51 -6.30
C MET A 81 16.91 -5.74 -7.71
N SER A 82 16.43 -5.01 -8.72
CA SER A 82 16.99 -5.07 -10.07
C SER A 82 18.48 -4.68 -10.07
N PRO A 83 19.34 -5.42 -10.79
CA PRO A 83 20.75 -5.05 -10.96
C PRO A 83 20.96 -3.66 -11.58
N CYS A 84 19.97 -3.13 -12.27
CA CYS A 84 19.99 -1.78 -12.84
C CYS A 84 19.80 -0.68 -11.79
N CYS A 85 19.23 -1.02 -10.63
CA CYS A 85 18.84 -0.02 -9.63
C CYS A 85 20.03 0.85 -9.14
N PRO A 86 21.24 0.32 -8.85
CA PRO A 86 22.36 1.15 -8.42
C PRO A 86 22.78 2.22 -9.44
N ASN A 87 22.47 2.00 -10.71
CA ASN A 87 22.90 2.86 -11.82
C ASN A 87 21.78 3.80 -12.33
N HIS A 88 20.68 3.94 -11.58
CA HIS A 88 19.52 4.72 -12.02
C HIS A 88 19.75 6.23 -12.12
N LYS A 89 20.79 6.77 -11.47
CA LYS A 89 21.05 8.22 -11.42
C LYS A 89 21.30 8.80 -12.82
N GLY A 90 20.58 9.88 -13.14
CA GLY A 90 20.59 10.50 -14.46
C GLY A 90 19.53 9.94 -15.43
N PHE A 91 18.95 8.78 -15.14
CA PHE A 91 17.89 8.17 -15.95
C PHE A 91 16.52 8.17 -15.24
N SER A 92 16.52 8.33 -13.91
CA SER A 92 15.29 8.25 -13.10
C SER A 92 14.55 9.58 -13.02
N ALA A 93 13.21 9.50 -13.01
CA ALA A 93 12.30 10.62 -12.85
C ALA A 93 11.23 10.30 -11.80
N GLY A 94 10.03 10.93 -11.90
CA GLY A 94 8.93 10.77 -10.96
C GLY A 94 8.52 9.31 -10.77
N SER A 95 8.28 8.58 -11.86
CA SER A 95 7.82 7.19 -11.84
C SER A 95 8.73 6.27 -11.01
N TYR A 96 10.05 6.41 -11.12
CA TYR A 96 11.00 5.66 -10.29
C TYR A 96 10.82 6.00 -8.81
N ARG A 97 10.74 7.28 -8.47
CA ARG A 97 10.59 7.74 -7.08
C ARG A 97 9.29 7.26 -6.46
N ASP A 98 8.21 7.34 -7.22
CA ASP A 98 6.88 6.95 -6.73
C ASP A 98 6.81 5.46 -6.39
N VAL A 99 7.36 4.60 -7.26
CA VAL A 99 7.40 3.15 -7.00
C VAL A 99 8.42 2.79 -5.93
N SER A 100 9.64 3.33 -5.96
CA SER A 100 10.73 2.92 -5.06
C SER A 100 10.63 3.49 -3.65
N ARG A 101 9.85 4.54 -3.45
CA ARG A 101 9.78 5.28 -2.17
C ARG A 101 9.48 4.39 -0.97
N VAL A 102 8.59 3.43 -1.12
CA VAL A 102 8.16 2.55 -0.03
C VAL A 102 9.07 1.32 0.16
N ALA A 103 10.11 1.16 -0.65
CA ALA A 103 11.10 0.09 -0.46
C ALA A 103 12.07 0.34 0.73
N ASN A 104 12.09 1.56 1.29
CA ASN A 104 12.87 1.86 2.50
C ASN A 104 12.11 1.43 3.75
N ILE A 105 12.15 0.15 4.07
CA ILE A 105 11.36 -0.49 5.13
C ILE A 105 12.26 -1.05 6.24
N ASN A 106 11.65 -1.25 7.43
CA ASN A 106 12.23 -2.07 8.48
C ASN A 106 11.97 -3.55 8.13
N SER A 107 13.01 -4.26 7.71
CA SER A 107 12.88 -5.65 7.22
C SER A 107 12.36 -6.62 8.29
N GLN A 108 12.72 -6.43 9.56
CA GLN A 108 12.25 -7.29 10.64
C GLN A 108 10.73 -7.10 10.86
N LEU A 109 10.27 -5.86 11.02
CA LEU A 109 8.86 -5.56 11.21
C LEU A 109 8.03 -6.06 10.02
N TRP A 110 8.46 -5.76 8.79
CA TRP A 110 7.67 -6.11 7.61
C TRP A 110 7.65 -7.60 7.31
N SER A 111 8.72 -8.35 7.66
CA SER A 111 8.68 -9.81 7.54
C SER A 111 7.65 -10.43 8.50
N GLU A 112 7.51 -9.92 9.72
CA GLU A 112 6.48 -10.34 10.67
C GLU A 112 5.08 -10.04 10.10
N LEU A 113 4.83 -8.81 9.67
CA LEU A 113 3.53 -8.40 9.11
C LEU A 113 3.12 -9.21 7.88
N PHE A 114 4.07 -9.54 7.01
CA PHE A 114 3.79 -10.36 5.83
C PHE A 114 3.44 -11.81 6.18
N LEU A 115 4.10 -12.36 7.20
CA LEU A 115 3.84 -13.72 7.66
C LEU A 115 2.52 -13.83 8.44
N GLU A 116 2.17 -12.82 9.22
CA GLU A 116 0.90 -12.76 9.96
C GLU A 116 -0.31 -12.66 9.03
N ASN A 117 -0.17 -11.96 7.89
CA ASN A 117 -1.23 -11.82 6.88
C ASN A 117 -0.93 -12.63 5.60
N ARG A 118 -0.31 -13.80 5.74
CA ARG A 118 0.27 -14.59 4.67
C ARG A 118 -0.70 -14.94 3.56
N GLU A 119 -1.85 -15.53 3.89
CA GLU A 119 -2.79 -16.06 2.90
C GLU A 119 -3.41 -14.97 2.02
N PRO A 120 -3.94 -13.87 2.57
CA PRO A 120 -4.40 -12.73 1.78
C PRO A 120 -3.29 -12.12 0.89
N LEU A 121 -2.07 -11.99 1.43
CA LEU A 121 -0.95 -11.42 0.68
C LEU A 121 -0.50 -12.33 -0.48
N ILE A 122 -0.45 -13.65 -0.28
CA ILE A 122 -0.13 -14.60 -1.35
C ILE A 122 -1.17 -14.50 -2.47
N THR A 123 -2.45 -14.43 -2.13
CA THR A 123 -3.54 -14.29 -3.11
C THR A 123 -3.34 -13.05 -3.99
N GLU A 124 -3.06 -11.90 -3.39
CA GLU A 124 -2.83 -10.66 -4.12
C GLU A 124 -1.52 -10.70 -4.95
N LEU A 125 -0.48 -11.34 -4.44
CA LEU A 125 0.76 -11.56 -5.17
C LEU A 125 0.57 -12.43 -6.40
N ASP A 126 -0.18 -13.52 -6.30
CA ASP A 126 -0.47 -14.41 -7.43
C ASP A 126 -1.22 -13.67 -8.52
N ILE A 127 -2.21 -12.84 -8.16
CA ILE A 127 -2.95 -11.99 -9.11
C ILE A 127 -2.00 -10.98 -9.80
N LEU A 128 -1.12 -10.33 -9.03
CA LEU A 128 -0.16 -9.37 -9.58
C LEU A 128 0.84 -10.04 -10.53
N ILE A 129 1.38 -11.19 -10.13
CA ILE A 129 2.32 -11.97 -10.95
C ILE A 129 1.66 -12.42 -12.26
N ASP A 130 0.42 -12.87 -12.21
CA ASP A 130 -0.34 -13.26 -13.40
C ASP A 130 -0.51 -12.06 -14.35
N ASN A 131 -0.91 -10.90 -13.84
CA ASN A 131 -1.06 -9.69 -14.64
C ASN A 131 0.27 -9.21 -15.25
N ILE A 132 1.36 -9.24 -14.47
CA ILE A 132 2.70 -8.92 -14.97
C ILE A 132 3.12 -9.92 -16.05
N THR A 133 2.80 -11.20 -15.86
CA THR A 133 3.11 -12.26 -16.84
C THR A 133 2.37 -12.06 -18.16
N LYS A 134 1.08 -11.73 -18.13
CA LYS A 134 0.30 -11.41 -19.34
C LYS A 134 0.92 -10.25 -20.14
N ILE A 135 1.27 -9.16 -19.43
CA ILE A 135 1.92 -7.99 -20.05
C ILE A 135 3.28 -8.39 -20.64
N LYS A 136 4.10 -9.10 -19.87
CA LYS A 136 5.41 -9.59 -20.32
C LYS A 136 5.29 -10.48 -21.57
N ASP A 137 4.33 -11.39 -21.60
CA ASP A 137 4.15 -12.31 -22.71
C ASP A 137 3.66 -11.60 -23.98
N ALA A 138 2.77 -10.61 -23.84
CA ALA A 138 2.37 -9.74 -24.96
C ALA A 138 3.57 -8.95 -25.51
N ILE A 139 4.43 -8.40 -24.64
CA ILE A 139 5.67 -7.73 -25.06
C ILE A 139 6.60 -8.70 -25.79
N LYS A 140 6.80 -9.90 -25.26
CA LYS A 140 7.67 -10.93 -25.84
C LYS A 140 7.17 -11.40 -27.21
N ALA A 141 5.86 -11.46 -27.39
CA ALA A 141 5.22 -11.82 -28.65
C ALA A 141 5.15 -10.66 -29.64
N GLU A 142 5.57 -9.46 -29.27
CA GLU A 142 5.38 -8.20 -30.02
C GLU A 142 3.89 -7.95 -30.37
N ASP A 143 2.97 -8.51 -29.56
CA ASP A 143 1.53 -8.38 -29.74
C ASP A 143 1.05 -7.04 -29.19
N ARG A 144 1.03 -6.06 -30.11
CA ARG A 144 0.64 -4.69 -29.79
C ARG A 144 -0.84 -4.56 -29.41
N GLU A 145 -1.70 -5.37 -30.02
CA GLU A 145 -3.14 -5.31 -29.81
C GLU A 145 -3.48 -5.79 -28.39
N THR A 146 -3.05 -7.00 -28.02
CA THR A 146 -3.21 -7.54 -26.68
C THR A 146 -2.57 -6.64 -25.61
N LEU A 147 -1.37 -6.11 -25.88
CA LEU A 147 -0.70 -5.20 -24.95
C LEU A 147 -1.52 -3.93 -24.72
N ALA A 148 -2.06 -3.33 -25.77
CA ALA A 148 -2.89 -2.14 -25.67
C ALA A 148 -4.18 -2.41 -24.88
N GLU A 149 -4.82 -3.55 -25.09
CA GLU A 149 -6.01 -3.96 -24.35
C GLU A 149 -5.74 -4.13 -22.85
N LEU A 150 -4.63 -4.79 -22.47
CA LEU A 150 -4.24 -4.98 -21.07
C LEU A 150 -3.98 -3.63 -20.36
N LEU A 151 -3.28 -2.72 -21.03
CA LEU A 151 -3.01 -1.38 -20.48
C LEU A 151 -4.29 -0.55 -20.36
N GLU A 152 -5.19 -0.65 -21.34
CA GLU A 152 -6.48 0.04 -21.32
C GLU A 152 -7.39 -0.47 -20.19
N GLN A 153 -7.35 -1.77 -19.86
CA GLN A 153 -8.07 -2.31 -18.71
C GLN A 153 -7.62 -1.62 -17.42
N GLY A 154 -6.30 -1.49 -17.19
CA GLY A 154 -5.76 -0.78 -16.01
C GLY A 154 -6.18 0.70 -15.99
N HIS A 155 -6.13 1.38 -17.14
CA HIS A 155 -6.57 2.77 -17.28
C HIS A 155 -8.05 2.95 -16.91
N LYS A 156 -8.93 2.07 -17.42
CA LYS A 156 -10.38 2.12 -17.13
C LYS A 156 -10.66 1.95 -15.63
N VAL A 157 -9.99 0.98 -14.98
CA VAL A 157 -10.14 0.78 -13.54
C VAL A 157 -9.75 2.04 -12.78
N LYS A 158 -8.59 2.63 -13.08
CA LYS A 158 -8.11 3.84 -12.40
C LYS A 158 -9.04 5.03 -12.63
N THR A 159 -9.51 5.22 -13.86
CA THR A 159 -10.44 6.30 -14.19
C THR A 159 -11.79 6.16 -13.48
N ALA A 160 -12.31 4.92 -13.35
CA ALA A 160 -13.57 4.67 -12.67
C ALA A 160 -13.51 4.96 -11.15
N LEU A 161 -12.31 4.91 -10.55
CA LEU A 161 -12.11 5.25 -9.13
C LEU A 161 -12.12 6.77 -8.86
N GLY A 162 -12.01 7.61 -9.89
CA GLY A 162 -12.05 9.08 -9.74
C GLY A 162 -10.87 9.69 -9.01
N GLU A 163 -9.73 8.98 -8.98
CA GLU A 163 -8.51 9.37 -8.26
C GLU A 163 -7.39 9.85 -9.21
#